data_a6437fdfa94691e859b2c5f08d1b7e8c
#
_entry.id   a6437fdfa94691e859b2c5f08d1b7e8c
#
_cell.length_a   1.000
_cell.length_b   1.000
_cell.length_c   1.000
_cell.angle_alpha   90.00
_cell.angle_beta   90.00
_cell.angle_gamma   90.00
#
_symmetry.space_group_name_H-M   'P 1'
#
loop_
_entity.id
_entity.type
_entity.pdbx_description
1 polymer ?
#
loop_
_entity_poly.entity_id
_entity_poly.type
_entity_poly.pdbx_seq_one_letter_code
_entity_poly.pdbx_strand_id
1 'polypeptide(L)'
;MLEDAQIIELFFARSEFAIKELDSKYGKVCYKIAYNILSDHLDSEECVNDAYLGTWNAIPPQRPNPLLAFVCRIVRNISIDRHRRNAAMKRDTTYDVAMSEIEYCVADPVSIEDRIEAKVLARLIENFLDTLSEENRVIFMRRYWFSDSYADIAAQTGLSEKNVSVRLTRTRKQLREYLIQKEVLV
;
A
#
# COMPACT_ATOMS: atom_id res chain seq x y z
N MET A 1 24.17 2.52 -7.21
CA MET A 1 22.96 1.87 -6.65
C MET A 1 22.70 0.65 -7.51
N LEU A 2 22.57 -0.52 -6.92
CA LEU A 2 22.37 -1.77 -7.66
C LEU A 2 20.97 -1.82 -8.32
N GLU A 3 20.88 -2.54 -9.44
CA GLU A 3 19.61 -2.86 -10.07
C GLU A 3 18.85 -3.91 -9.25
N ASP A 4 17.51 -3.94 -9.36
CA ASP A 4 16.65 -4.87 -8.60
C ASP A 4 17.08 -6.33 -8.79
N ALA A 5 17.42 -6.72 -10.01
CA ALA A 5 17.89 -8.06 -10.30
C ALA A 5 19.17 -8.41 -9.51
N GLN A 6 20.11 -7.46 -9.39
CA GLN A 6 21.36 -7.67 -8.65
C GLN A 6 21.10 -7.81 -7.15
N ILE A 7 20.17 -7.01 -6.60
CA ILE A 7 19.77 -7.12 -5.19
C ILE A 7 19.13 -8.49 -4.94
N ILE A 8 18.27 -8.97 -5.85
CA ILE A 8 17.65 -10.30 -5.76
C ILE A 8 18.70 -11.40 -5.76
N GLU A 9 19.73 -11.32 -6.62
CA GLU A 9 20.83 -12.31 -6.62
C GLU A 9 21.61 -12.32 -5.30
N LEU A 10 21.79 -11.17 -4.65
CA LEU A 10 22.39 -11.12 -3.31
C LEU A 10 21.53 -11.86 -2.26
N PHE A 11 20.20 -11.76 -2.34
CA PHE A 11 19.30 -12.55 -1.49
C PHE A 11 19.41 -14.06 -1.78
N PHE A 12 19.51 -14.45 -3.05
CA PHE A 12 19.73 -15.85 -3.43
C PHE A 12 21.06 -16.39 -2.93
N ALA A 13 22.12 -15.57 -2.95
CA ALA A 13 23.43 -15.89 -2.39
C ALA A 13 23.47 -15.87 -0.85
N ARG A 14 22.35 -15.56 -0.18
CA ARG A 14 22.28 -15.37 1.28
C ARG A 14 23.32 -14.37 1.81
N SER A 15 23.62 -13.33 1.04
CA SER A 15 24.52 -12.26 1.44
C SER A 15 23.77 -11.22 2.24
N GLU A 16 24.18 -10.93 3.47
CA GLU A 16 23.61 -9.87 4.31
C GLU A 16 23.69 -8.48 3.63
N PHE A 17 24.58 -8.34 2.66
CA PHE A 17 24.69 -7.13 1.86
C PHE A 17 23.42 -6.82 1.07
N ALA A 18 22.58 -7.84 0.79
CA ALA A 18 21.27 -7.67 0.16
C ALA A 18 20.36 -6.72 0.94
N ILE A 19 20.34 -6.86 2.27
CA ILE A 19 19.50 -6.01 3.15
C ILE A 19 20.00 -4.56 3.11
N LYS A 20 21.32 -4.37 3.15
CA LYS A 20 21.91 -3.03 3.10
C LYS A 20 21.61 -2.32 1.77
N GLU A 21 21.71 -3.02 0.66
CA GLU A 21 21.39 -2.46 -0.68
C GLU A 21 19.89 -2.19 -0.83
N LEU A 22 19.04 -3.08 -0.29
CA LEU A 22 17.60 -2.89 -0.26
C LEU A 22 17.23 -1.63 0.53
N ASP A 23 17.78 -1.47 1.72
CA ASP A 23 17.55 -0.30 2.58
C ASP A 23 18.05 0.99 1.90
N SER A 24 19.27 0.98 1.37
CA SER A 24 19.83 2.13 0.65
C SER A 24 18.95 2.58 -0.51
N LYS A 25 18.32 1.63 -1.22
CA LYS A 25 17.50 1.91 -2.40
C LYS A 25 16.07 2.30 -2.05
N TYR A 26 15.44 1.60 -1.09
CA TYR A 26 14.01 1.66 -0.84
C TYR A 26 13.62 2.00 0.60
N GLY A 27 14.56 2.11 1.52
CA GLY A 27 14.32 2.32 2.95
C GLY A 27 13.44 3.52 3.23
N LYS A 28 13.67 4.66 2.56
CA LYS A 28 12.86 5.88 2.71
C LYS A 28 11.38 5.66 2.34
N VAL A 29 11.12 4.89 1.28
CA VAL A 29 9.75 4.57 0.84
C VAL A 29 9.10 3.61 1.82
N CYS A 30 9.83 2.57 2.24
CA CYS A 30 9.37 1.60 3.24
C CYS A 30 9.00 2.28 4.55
N TYR A 31 9.89 3.12 5.07
CA TYR A 31 9.66 3.89 6.29
C TYR A 31 8.44 4.83 6.18
N LYS A 32 8.31 5.55 5.04
CA LYS A 32 7.17 6.43 4.82
C LYS A 32 5.84 5.67 4.86
N ILE A 33 5.76 4.49 4.24
CA ILE A 33 4.55 3.64 4.27
C ILE A 33 4.22 3.25 5.72
N ALA A 34 5.21 2.75 6.47
CA ALA A 34 5.02 2.35 7.86
C ALA A 34 4.55 3.54 8.71
N TYR A 35 5.21 4.69 8.58
CA TYR A 35 4.90 5.89 9.34
C TYR A 35 3.50 6.46 9.03
N ASN A 36 3.09 6.45 7.76
CA ASN A 36 1.74 6.89 7.37
C ASN A 36 0.63 6.03 8.01
N ILE A 37 0.93 4.76 8.30
CA ILE A 37 -0.01 3.82 8.90
C ILE A 37 0.03 3.91 10.44
N LEU A 38 1.23 4.01 11.03
CA LEU A 38 1.43 3.86 12.47
C LEU A 38 1.50 5.19 13.21
N SER A 39 1.96 6.27 12.55
CA SER A 39 2.23 7.58 13.14
C SER A 39 3.16 7.52 14.38
N ASP A 40 4.05 6.53 14.39
CA ASP A 40 5.03 6.28 15.45
C ASP A 40 6.37 5.90 14.85
N HIS A 41 7.45 6.58 15.28
CA HIS A 41 8.78 6.39 14.71
C HIS A 41 9.37 5.02 15.03
N LEU A 42 9.29 4.58 16.29
CA LEU A 42 9.87 3.33 16.74
C LEU A 42 9.14 2.11 16.14
N ASP A 43 7.82 2.11 16.20
CA ASP A 43 6.99 1.08 15.56
C ASP A 43 7.25 1.02 14.05
N SER A 44 7.47 2.17 13.40
CA SER A 44 7.74 2.22 11.96
C SER A 44 9.10 1.63 11.61
N GLU A 45 10.15 1.94 12.36
CA GLU A 45 11.48 1.36 12.18
C GLU A 45 11.45 -0.16 12.42
N GLU A 46 10.77 -0.62 13.47
CA GLU A 46 10.62 -2.03 13.77
C GLU A 46 9.89 -2.77 12.62
N CYS A 47 8.77 -2.22 12.13
CA CYS A 47 8.04 -2.82 11.01
C CYS A 47 8.86 -2.86 9.70
N VAL A 48 9.72 -1.88 9.45
CA VAL A 48 10.63 -1.90 8.29
C VAL A 48 11.69 -3.01 8.46
N ASN A 49 12.27 -3.14 9.64
CA ASN A 49 13.23 -4.22 9.93
C ASN A 49 12.59 -5.60 9.80
N ASP A 50 11.38 -5.79 10.34
CA ASP A 50 10.59 -7.02 10.18
C ASP A 50 10.29 -7.31 8.71
N ALA A 51 10.04 -6.28 7.90
CA ALA A 51 9.81 -6.45 6.47
C ALA A 51 11.09 -6.86 5.72
N TYR A 52 12.26 -6.41 6.13
CA TYR A 52 13.53 -6.88 5.58
C TYR A 52 13.76 -8.35 5.90
N LEU A 53 13.47 -8.78 7.13
CA LEU A 53 13.50 -10.19 7.51
C LEU A 53 12.46 -11.01 6.73
N GLY A 54 11.25 -10.48 6.55
CA GLY A 54 10.22 -11.10 5.72
C GLY A 54 10.66 -11.26 4.26
N THR A 55 11.33 -10.25 3.70
CA THR A 55 11.92 -10.30 2.36
C THR A 55 13.03 -11.32 2.27
N TRP A 56 13.92 -11.37 3.25
CA TRP A 56 14.99 -12.36 3.37
C TRP A 56 14.47 -13.80 3.37
N ASN A 57 13.38 -14.03 4.10
CA ASN A 57 12.78 -15.37 4.19
C ASN A 57 12.01 -15.75 2.92
N ALA A 58 11.49 -14.79 2.19
CA ALA A 58 10.71 -15.02 0.98
C ALA A 58 11.60 -15.19 -0.28
N ILE A 59 12.79 -14.62 -0.30
CA ILE A 59 13.76 -14.72 -1.39
C ILE A 59 15.00 -15.49 -0.90
N PRO A 60 15.35 -16.68 -1.46
CA PRO A 60 14.56 -17.50 -2.38
C PRO A 60 13.35 -18.18 -1.70
N PRO A 61 12.42 -18.81 -2.44
CA PRO A 61 12.49 -19.09 -3.89
C PRO A 61 11.89 -18.00 -4.79
N GLN A 62 11.22 -16.99 -4.20
CA GLN A 62 10.54 -15.97 -4.99
C GLN A 62 11.54 -15.07 -5.75
N ARG A 63 11.15 -14.68 -6.98
CA ARG A 63 11.88 -13.68 -7.80
C ARG A 63 10.92 -12.54 -8.15
N PRO A 64 10.71 -11.60 -7.20
CA PRO A 64 9.74 -10.54 -7.41
C PRO A 64 10.16 -9.56 -8.51
N ASN A 65 9.20 -9.16 -9.34
CA ASN A 65 9.37 -8.10 -10.32
C ASN A 65 8.06 -7.30 -10.43
N PRO A 66 8.05 -6.03 -10.02
CA PRO A 66 9.17 -5.24 -9.47
C PRO A 66 9.45 -5.55 -7.97
N LEU A 67 10.73 -5.48 -7.58
CA LEU A 67 11.16 -5.69 -6.19
C LEU A 67 10.55 -4.68 -5.23
N LEU A 68 10.48 -3.40 -5.63
CA LEU A 68 9.86 -2.34 -4.82
C LEU A 68 8.43 -2.69 -4.40
N ALA A 69 7.58 -3.11 -5.35
CA ALA A 69 6.18 -3.42 -5.05
C ALA A 69 6.07 -4.62 -4.08
N PHE A 70 6.95 -5.60 -4.21
CA PHE A 70 7.01 -6.75 -3.32
C PHE A 70 7.35 -6.34 -1.88
N VAL A 71 8.40 -5.54 -1.69
CA VAL A 71 8.82 -5.08 -0.36
C VAL A 71 7.79 -4.15 0.25
N CYS A 72 7.26 -3.19 -0.52
CA CYS A 72 6.21 -2.28 -0.04
C CYS A 72 4.96 -3.03 0.44
N ARG A 73 4.58 -4.14 -0.23
CA ARG A 73 3.47 -4.99 0.21
C ARG A 73 3.76 -5.63 1.57
N ILE A 74 4.98 -6.13 1.79
CA ILE A 74 5.37 -6.73 3.07
C ILE A 74 5.33 -5.68 4.18
N VAL A 75 5.96 -4.52 3.98
CA VAL A 75 5.95 -3.40 4.93
C VAL A 75 4.51 -3.00 5.28
N ARG A 76 3.67 -2.79 4.27
CA ARG A 76 2.28 -2.40 4.47
C ARG A 76 1.51 -3.42 5.31
N ASN A 77 1.62 -4.70 4.98
CA ASN A 77 0.92 -5.76 5.72
C ASN A 77 1.34 -5.81 7.19
N ILE A 78 2.65 -5.78 7.46
CA ILE A 78 3.18 -5.77 8.83
C ILE A 78 2.72 -4.53 9.59
N SER A 79 2.75 -3.35 8.95
CA SER A 79 2.31 -2.10 9.56
C SER A 79 0.81 -2.10 9.86
N ILE A 80 -0.04 -2.63 8.97
CA ILE A 80 -1.48 -2.78 9.23
C ILE A 80 -1.74 -3.75 10.37
N ASP A 81 -1.03 -4.88 10.42
CA ASP A 81 -1.17 -5.85 11.52
C ASP A 81 -0.71 -5.26 12.86
N ARG A 82 0.34 -4.45 12.87
CA ARG A 82 0.78 -3.69 14.04
C ARG A 82 -0.26 -2.63 14.43
N HIS A 83 -0.76 -1.87 13.46
CA HIS A 83 -1.79 -0.86 13.68
C HIS A 83 -3.05 -1.48 14.31
N ARG A 84 -3.55 -2.60 13.79
CA ARG A 84 -4.70 -3.32 14.34
C ARG A 84 -4.48 -3.77 15.78
N ARG A 85 -3.28 -4.22 16.12
CA ARG A 85 -2.92 -4.59 17.52
C ARG A 85 -2.87 -3.37 18.44
N ASN A 86 -2.43 -2.24 17.94
CA ASN A 86 -2.30 -0.98 18.68
C ASN A 86 -3.60 -0.14 18.67
N ALA A 87 -4.62 -0.51 17.90
CA ALA A 87 -5.84 0.27 17.65
C ALA A 87 -6.66 0.62 18.91
N ALA A 88 -6.41 -0.04 20.04
CA ALA A 88 -6.99 0.34 21.32
C ALA A 88 -6.45 1.68 21.88
N MET A 89 -5.36 2.23 21.33
CA MET A 89 -4.63 3.36 21.93
C MET A 89 -4.47 4.59 21.04
N LYS A 90 -4.59 4.48 19.70
CA LYS A 90 -4.36 5.61 18.78
C LYS A 90 -5.41 5.62 17.67
N ARG A 91 -6.28 6.63 17.64
CA ARG A 91 -7.17 6.97 16.52
C ARG A 91 -6.63 8.21 15.81
N ASP A 92 -6.89 8.33 14.50
CA ASP A 92 -6.54 9.46 13.61
C ASP A 92 -5.16 9.40 12.94
N THR A 93 -4.73 8.23 12.50
CA THR A 93 -3.61 8.13 11.57
C THR A 93 -4.02 8.53 10.14
N THR A 94 -3.05 8.87 9.28
CA THR A 94 -3.33 9.13 7.86
C THR A 94 -3.97 7.92 7.18
N TYR A 95 -3.65 6.71 7.66
CA TYR A 95 -4.25 5.45 7.23
C TYR A 95 -5.74 5.39 7.62
N ASP A 96 -6.10 5.70 8.88
CA ASP A 96 -7.51 5.66 9.33
C ASP A 96 -8.37 6.62 8.52
N VAL A 97 -7.88 7.84 8.29
CA VAL A 97 -8.55 8.83 7.45
C VAL A 97 -8.72 8.32 6.02
N ALA A 98 -7.68 7.73 5.42
CA ALA A 98 -7.76 7.17 4.07
C ALA A 98 -8.76 5.99 4.00
N MET A 99 -8.77 5.12 4.99
CA MET A 99 -9.69 3.98 5.03
C MET A 99 -11.14 4.44 5.20
N SER A 100 -11.42 5.40 6.10
CA SER A 100 -12.77 5.95 6.26
C SER A 100 -13.32 6.61 4.98
N GLU A 101 -12.45 7.20 4.15
CA GLU A 101 -12.85 7.79 2.87
C GLU A 101 -13.34 6.76 1.84
N ILE A 102 -12.82 5.52 1.88
CA ILE A 102 -13.12 4.48 0.88
C ILE A 102 -14.10 3.42 1.41
N GLU A 103 -14.32 3.38 2.71
CA GLU A 103 -15.14 2.37 3.38
C GLU A 103 -16.53 2.22 2.74
N TYR A 104 -17.18 3.33 2.37
CA TYR A 104 -18.48 3.30 1.71
C TYR A 104 -18.45 2.79 0.26
N CYS A 105 -17.26 2.62 -0.33
CA CYS A 105 -17.09 2.08 -1.68
C CYS A 105 -16.90 0.56 -1.68
N VAL A 106 -16.52 -0.01 -0.52
CA VAL A 106 -16.18 -1.41 -0.39
C VAL A 106 -16.89 -1.95 0.85
N ALA A 107 -17.86 -2.84 0.68
CA ALA A 107 -18.56 -3.47 1.79
C ALA A 107 -17.58 -4.29 2.66
N ASP A 108 -17.80 -4.28 3.98
CA ASP A 108 -16.95 -5.00 4.93
C ASP A 108 -17.22 -6.51 4.85
N PRO A 109 -16.27 -7.37 4.48
CA PRO A 109 -16.50 -8.80 4.36
C PRO A 109 -16.51 -9.47 5.74
N VAL A 110 -17.57 -10.18 6.08
CA VAL A 110 -17.76 -10.85 7.38
C VAL A 110 -18.04 -12.34 7.22
N SER A 111 -17.22 -13.13 6.54
CA SER A 111 -17.25 -14.60 6.67
C SER A 111 -16.13 -15.37 5.92
N ILE A 112 -16.12 -16.72 6.02
CA ILE A 112 -15.09 -17.59 5.40
C ILE A 112 -15.27 -17.72 3.86
N GLU A 113 -16.43 -17.48 3.33
CA GLU A 113 -16.71 -17.34 1.89
C GLU A 113 -15.96 -16.14 1.29
N ASP A 114 -15.62 -15.19 2.13
CA ASP A 114 -14.97 -13.89 1.86
C ASP A 114 -13.60 -13.97 1.18
N ARG A 115 -12.88 -15.08 1.27
CA ARG A 115 -11.56 -15.20 0.60
C ARG A 115 -11.67 -15.31 -0.91
N ILE A 116 -12.74 -15.88 -1.42
CA ILE A 116 -13.01 -15.97 -2.87
C ILE A 116 -13.51 -14.60 -3.32
N GLU A 117 -14.42 -14.01 -2.55
CA GLU A 117 -14.96 -12.67 -2.81
C GLU A 117 -13.88 -11.60 -2.73
N ALA A 118 -12.97 -11.64 -1.75
CA ALA A 118 -11.85 -10.72 -1.67
C ALA A 118 -10.92 -10.78 -2.89
N LYS A 119 -10.68 -11.96 -3.47
CA LYS A 119 -9.90 -12.09 -4.70
C LYS A 119 -10.64 -11.55 -5.92
N VAL A 120 -11.95 -11.74 -5.97
CA VAL A 120 -12.80 -11.19 -7.03
C VAL A 120 -12.82 -9.68 -6.92
N LEU A 121 -13.05 -9.15 -5.72
CA LEU A 121 -13.02 -7.70 -5.45
C LEU A 121 -11.66 -7.09 -5.82
N ALA A 122 -10.55 -7.72 -5.44
CA ALA A 122 -9.22 -7.23 -5.79
C ALA A 122 -9.04 -7.11 -7.31
N ARG A 123 -9.44 -8.13 -8.09
CA ARG A 123 -9.41 -8.09 -9.55
C ARG A 123 -10.31 -7.01 -10.15
N LEU A 124 -11.47 -6.79 -9.58
CA LEU A 124 -12.39 -5.73 -10.03
C LEU A 124 -11.79 -4.35 -9.77
N ILE A 125 -11.15 -4.15 -8.62
CA ILE A 125 -10.44 -2.90 -8.32
C ILE A 125 -9.25 -2.71 -9.28
N GLU A 126 -8.46 -3.75 -9.56
CA GLU A 126 -7.38 -3.70 -10.55
C GLU A 126 -7.92 -3.28 -11.93
N ASN A 127 -8.96 -3.96 -12.42
CA ASN A 127 -9.60 -3.62 -13.69
C ASN A 127 -10.15 -2.19 -13.71
N PHE A 128 -10.73 -1.72 -12.61
CA PHE A 128 -11.19 -0.34 -12.49
C PHE A 128 -10.02 0.65 -12.58
N LEU A 129 -8.92 0.38 -11.89
CA LEU A 129 -7.74 1.24 -11.90
C LEU A 129 -7.16 1.37 -13.32
N ASP A 130 -7.25 0.32 -14.14
CA ASP A 130 -6.82 0.35 -15.55
C ASP A 130 -7.70 1.24 -16.44
N THR A 131 -8.94 1.52 -16.03
CA THR A 131 -9.83 2.46 -16.74
C THR A 131 -9.50 3.93 -16.45
N LEU A 132 -8.75 4.21 -15.37
CA LEU A 132 -8.40 5.57 -14.98
C LEU A 132 -7.27 6.13 -15.84
N SER A 133 -7.26 7.47 -16.00
CA SER A 133 -6.06 8.15 -16.48
C SER A 133 -4.88 7.88 -15.55
N GLU A 134 -3.67 7.86 -16.10
CA GLU A 134 -2.43 7.64 -15.34
C GLU A 134 -2.35 8.54 -14.10
N GLU A 135 -2.66 9.82 -14.26
CA GLU A 135 -2.63 10.80 -13.17
C GLU A 135 -3.62 10.45 -12.04
N ASN A 136 -4.88 10.09 -12.38
CA ASN A 136 -5.88 9.72 -11.37
C ASN A 136 -5.55 8.38 -10.70
N ARG A 137 -4.97 7.44 -11.45
CA ARG A 137 -4.49 6.16 -10.91
C ARG A 137 -3.35 6.39 -9.91
N VAL A 138 -2.38 7.25 -10.23
CA VAL A 138 -1.28 7.61 -9.32
C VAL A 138 -1.83 8.25 -8.05
N ILE A 139 -2.73 9.22 -8.15
CA ILE A 139 -3.36 9.90 -7.01
C ILE A 139 -4.10 8.89 -6.12
N PHE A 140 -4.87 7.98 -6.72
CA PHE A 140 -5.62 6.96 -6.01
C PHE A 140 -4.68 5.98 -5.27
N MET A 141 -3.65 5.46 -5.96
CA MET A 141 -2.67 4.56 -5.36
C MET A 141 -1.91 5.22 -4.21
N ARG A 142 -1.51 6.48 -4.37
CA ARG A 142 -0.85 7.24 -3.29
C ARG A 142 -1.72 7.35 -2.06
N ARG A 143 -3.00 7.66 -2.24
CA ARG A 143 -3.92 7.82 -1.11
C ARG A 143 -4.22 6.51 -0.39
N TYR A 144 -4.59 5.46 -1.13
CA TYR A 144 -5.15 4.23 -0.53
C TYR A 144 -4.13 3.10 -0.37
N TRP A 145 -3.07 3.10 -1.17
CA TRP A 145 -2.00 2.12 -1.03
C TRP A 145 -0.86 2.62 -0.15
N PHE A 146 -0.36 3.84 -0.42
CA PHE A 146 0.75 4.42 0.34
C PHE A 146 0.29 5.23 1.56
N SER A 147 -1.01 5.46 1.71
CA SER A 147 -1.62 6.27 2.77
C SER A 147 -1.05 7.69 2.85
N ASP A 148 -0.69 8.28 1.70
CA ASP A 148 -0.17 9.63 1.62
C ASP A 148 -1.26 10.66 2.01
N SER A 149 -0.86 11.76 2.64
CA SER A 149 -1.75 12.90 2.89
C SER A 149 -2.09 13.63 1.59
N TYR A 150 -3.16 14.44 1.59
CA TYR A 150 -3.48 15.28 0.42
C TYR A 150 -2.37 16.28 0.11
N ALA A 151 -1.70 16.81 1.14
CA ALA A 151 -0.54 17.69 0.99
C ALA A 151 0.64 17.00 0.31
N ASP A 152 0.95 15.76 0.72
CA ASP A 152 2.02 14.97 0.10
C ASP A 152 1.73 14.67 -1.37
N ILE A 153 0.49 14.27 -1.67
CA ILE A 153 0.06 13.98 -3.04
C ILE A 153 0.14 15.25 -3.90
N ALA A 154 -0.35 16.37 -3.37
CA ALA A 154 -0.29 17.68 -4.03
C ALA A 154 1.16 18.09 -4.36
N ALA A 155 2.07 17.98 -3.38
CA ALA A 155 3.48 18.30 -3.56
C ALA A 155 4.16 17.45 -4.64
N GLN A 156 3.76 16.19 -4.80
CA GLN A 156 4.38 15.28 -5.77
C GLN A 156 3.76 15.33 -7.16
N THR A 157 2.49 15.71 -7.25
CA THR A 157 1.76 15.78 -8.54
C THR A 157 1.72 17.17 -9.14
N GLY A 158 2.17 18.20 -8.40
CA GLY A 158 2.07 19.60 -8.82
C GLY A 158 0.64 20.17 -8.78
N LEU A 159 -0.29 19.45 -8.16
CA LEU A 159 -1.67 19.89 -7.99
C LEU A 159 -1.87 20.63 -6.66
N SER A 160 -2.98 21.37 -6.53
CA SER A 160 -3.43 21.84 -5.22
C SER A 160 -4.11 20.71 -4.43
N GLU A 161 -4.07 20.76 -3.11
CA GLU A 161 -4.76 19.80 -2.23
C GLU A 161 -6.27 19.73 -2.54
N LYS A 162 -6.89 20.89 -2.86
CA LYS A 162 -8.28 20.96 -3.29
C LYS A 162 -8.52 20.13 -4.56
N ASN A 163 -7.62 20.21 -5.55
CA ASN A 163 -7.74 19.43 -6.77
C ASN A 163 -7.55 17.94 -6.51
N VAL A 164 -6.61 17.56 -5.64
CA VAL A 164 -6.43 16.16 -5.20
C VAL A 164 -7.71 15.65 -4.55
N SER A 165 -8.29 16.39 -3.60
CA SER A 165 -9.53 16.04 -2.92
C SER A 165 -10.70 15.83 -3.89
N VAL A 166 -10.89 16.78 -4.83
CA VAL A 166 -11.97 16.70 -5.83
C VAL A 166 -11.78 15.47 -6.74
N ARG A 167 -10.55 15.22 -7.21
CA ARG A 167 -10.25 14.05 -8.04
C ARG A 167 -10.50 12.74 -7.30
N LEU A 168 -10.03 12.61 -6.07
CA LEU A 168 -10.28 11.42 -5.26
C LEU A 168 -11.77 11.20 -5.01
N THR A 169 -12.53 12.25 -4.71
CA THR A 169 -13.99 12.17 -4.52
C THR A 169 -14.68 11.65 -5.78
N ARG A 170 -14.30 12.17 -6.96
CA ARG A 170 -14.85 11.69 -8.25
C ARG A 170 -14.47 10.24 -8.52
N THR A 171 -13.21 9.88 -8.28
CA THR A 171 -12.72 8.50 -8.50
C THR A 171 -13.41 7.51 -7.56
N ARG A 172 -13.64 7.86 -6.28
CA ARG A 172 -14.42 7.03 -5.36
C ARG A 172 -15.85 6.81 -5.84
N LYS A 173 -16.50 7.88 -6.32
CA LYS A 173 -17.85 7.76 -6.89
C LYS A 173 -17.87 6.81 -8.10
N GLN A 174 -16.94 6.96 -9.02
CA GLN A 174 -16.79 6.07 -10.17
C GLN A 174 -16.52 4.60 -9.76
N LEU A 175 -15.66 4.38 -8.77
CA LEU A 175 -15.40 3.04 -8.23
C LEU A 175 -16.69 2.42 -7.66
N ARG A 176 -17.44 3.17 -6.85
CA ARG A 176 -18.71 2.68 -6.30
C ARG A 176 -19.71 2.31 -7.40
N GLU A 177 -19.89 3.19 -8.39
CA GLU A 177 -20.78 2.92 -9.54
C GLU A 177 -20.31 1.69 -10.33
N TYR A 178 -19.01 1.54 -10.53
CA TYR A 178 -18.42 0.37 -11.18
C TYR A 178 -18.69 -0.93 -10.41
N LEU A 179 -18.50 -0.93 -9.08
CA LEU A 179 -18.74 -2.11 -8.25
C LEU A 179 -20.23 -2.49 -8.17
N ILE A 180 -21.14 -1.51 -8.16
CA ILE A 180 -22.58 -1.74 -8.25
C ILE A 180 -22.92 -2.41 -9.60
N GLN A 181 -22.39 -1.94 -10.72
CA GLN A 181 -22.60 -2.55 -12.03
C GLN A 181 -22.05 -3.97 -12.14
N LYS A 182 -21.10 -4.35 -11.29
CA LYS A 182 -20.52 -5.69 -11.21
C LYS A 182 -21.22 -6.57 -10.17
N GLU A 183 -22.33 -6.12 -9.60
CA GLU A 183 -23.14 -6.85 -8.61
C GLU A 183 -22.38 -7.22 -7.32
N VAL A 184 -21.31 -6.49 -7.01
CA VAL A 184 -20.50 -6.69 -5.79
C VAL A 184 -21.00 -5.83 -4.63
N LEU A 185 -21.68 -4.73 -4.95
CA LEU A 185 -22.37 -3.86 -3.99
C LEU A 185 -23.87 -3.80 -4.36
N VAL A 186 -24.72 -3.98 -3.40
CA VAL A 186 -26.18 -3.86 -3.54
C VAL A 186 -26.64 -2.52 -2.94
#